data_224d5a40f2ab3a869cccb01d6ca23334
#
_entry.id   224d5a40f2ab3a869cccb01d6ca23334
#
_cell.length_a   1.000
_cell.length_b   1.000
_cell.length_c   1.000
_cell.angle_alpha   90.00
_cell.angle_beta   90.00
_cell.angle_gamma   90.00
#
_symmetry.space_group_name_H-M   'P 1'
#
loop_
_entity.id
_entity.type
_entity.pdbx_description
1 polymer ?
#
loop_
_entity_poly.entity_id
_entity_poly.type
_entity_poly.pdbx_seq_one_letter_code
_entity_poly.pdbx_strand_id
1 'polypeptide(L)'
;MTKHEQARIALLFAAVILLLVGCARSGQVMDGEDMFLPVSYTQISQEEAGEMMERDDGHIIVDVRRQDEYDAGHIPGAILIPNESIGTEPPEELPDLNQIILIYCRTGNRSKQAAEKLVAMGYTNIYEFGGINTWTGDIVTNEEATTKVGVFNFEKKSVLLNSGYEMPILGLGTYALDYDTCVNSVKTLLRNGGRLIDTAYMYGNEDAVGEGVRQAMAEYGIPREEIFVITKIYPNQFHDPEAAIDMALEKLNIDYIDMMLLHHPGTDDVKAYKAMEKYVEQGKIRSLGLSNWYVKELTSFLPQVTITPALVQNEIHPYYQEQDVVPFIQDKGIVVQCWYPLGGRGYTAELLGDETICAIAEAHGVSAAQVILRWDLQRGIVVIPGSGNEQHIIENLDLLGFELTEEEMEKIAALDRGEKHDWY
;
A
#
# COMPACT_ATOMS: atom_id res chain seq x y z
N MET A 1 -9.25 -46.93 43.23
CA MET A 1 -8.21 -47.10 42.19
C MET A 1 -8.01 -48.59 41.95
N THR A 2 -8.29 -49.06 40.78
CA THR A 2 -8.19 -50.49 40.42
C THR A 2 -6.78 -50.84 39.98
N LYS A 3 -6.42 -52.13 40.13
CA LYS A 3 -5.09 -52.63 39.73
C LYS A 3 -4.68 -52.33 38.25
N HIS A 4 -5.60 -51.86 37.42
CA HIS A 4 -5.34 -51.44 36.06
C HIS A 4 -4.83 -49.99 35.93
N GLU A 5 -5.13 -49.12 36.88
CA GLU A 5 -4.63 -47.73 36.85
C GLU A 5 -3.18 -47.63 37.36
N GLN A 6 -2.80 -48.50 38.28
CA GLN A 6 -1.40 -48.56 38.76
C GLN A 6 -0.40 -49.11 37.73
N ALA A 7 -0.88 -49.94 36.78
CA ALA A 7 -0.04 -50.45 35.70
C ALA A 7 0.21 -49.42 34.58
N ARG A 8 -0.68 -48.45 34.38
CA ARG A 8 -0.50 -47.38 33.36
C ARG A 8 0.47 -46.28 33.82
N ILE A 9 0.51 -46.01 35.14
CA ILE A 9 1.46 -45.01 35.69
C ILE A 9 2.89 -45.57 35.76
N ALA A 10 3.09 -46.90 35.90
CA ALA A 10 4.41 -47.52 35.89
C ALA A 10 5.05 -47.64 34.49
N LEU A 11 4.25 -47.61 33.44
CA LEU A 11 4.77 -47.67 32.04
C LEU A 11 5.19 -46.28 31.48
N LEU A 12 4.67 -45.17 32.03
CA LEU A 12 5.05 -43.82 31.65
C LEU A 12 6.37 -43.36 32.33
N PHE A 13 6.75 -43.94 33.47
CA PHE A 13 8.05 -43.66 34.12
C PHE A 13 9.22 -44.50 33.60
N ALA A 14 9.00 -45.61 32.88
CA ALA A 14 10.03 -46.44 32.35
C ALA A 14 10.58 -45.97 30.98
N ALA A 15 9.84 -45.10 30.27
CA ALA A 15 10.26 -44.58 28.96
C ALA A 15 11.23 -43.37 29.05
N VAL A 16 11.31 -42.72 30.20
CA VAL A 16 12.18 -41.53 30.42
C VAL A 16 13.57 -41.87 30.97
N ILE A 17 13.79 -43.10 31.48
CA ILE A 17 15.06 -43.50 32.10
C ILE A 17 16.00 -44.27 31.16
N LEU A 18 15.59 -44.63 29.98
CA LEU A 18 16.39 -45.43 29.03
C LEU A 18 17.20 -44.65 27.99
N LEU A 19 17.26 -43.32 28.09
CA LEU A 19 18.04 -42.43 27.21
C LEU A 19 19.26 -41.78 27.88
N LEU A 20 19.65 -42.19 29.10
CA LEU A 20 20.77 -41.57 29.84
C LEU A 20 21.90 -42.57 30.23
N VAL A 21 22.02 -43.74 29.63
CA VAL A 21 23.19 -44.63 29.88
C VAL A 21 23.75 -45.11 28.56
N GLY A 22 24.72 -44.38 28.07
CA GLY A 22 25.55 -44.87 26.94
C GLY A 22 26.43 -43.79 26.36
N CYS A 23 27.52 -43.42 27.01
CA CYS A 23 28.86 -43.20 26.50
C CYS A 23 29.70 -42.42 27.50
N ALA A 24 30.31 -43.20 28.39
CA ALA A 24 31.49 -42.72 29.10
C ALA A 24 32.72 -43.50 28.53
N ARG A 25 33.52 -42.81 27.72
CA ARG A 25 35.00 -42.98 27.58
C ARG A 25 35.56 -42.20 26.42
N SER A 26 36.23 -41.18 26.74
CA SER A 26 37.66 -40.92 26.48
C SER A 26 37.84 -39.39 26.44
N GLY A 27 38.69 -38.89 27.32
CA GLY A 27 38.97 -37.50 27.47
C GLY A 27 39.73 -36.94 26.28
N GLN A 28 39.32 -35.78 25.86
CA GLN A 28 40.16 -34.70 25.30
C GLN A 28 39.54 -33.41 25.77
N VAL A 29 40.35 -32.62 26.47
CA VAL A 29 40.10 -31.22 26.78
C VAL A 29 40.08 -30.50 25.45
N MET A 30 38.95 -29.95 25.11
CA MET A 30 38.80 -28.95 24.05
C MET A 30 38.30 -27.69 24.67
N ASP A 31 39.01 -26.60 24.34
CA ASP A 31 38.76 -25.24 24.78
C ASP A 31 37.31 -24.81 24.52
N GLY A 32 36.79 -24.01 25.46
CA GLY A 32 35.40 -23.48 25.39
C GLY A 32 35.24 -22.50 24.23
N GLU A 33 34.65 -23.00 23.17
CA GLU A 33 33.82 -22.15 22.28
C GLU A 33 32.37 -22.41 22.69
N ASP A 34 31.76 -21.40 23.29
CA ASP A 34 30.33 -21.35 23.48
C ASP A 34 29.68 -21.51 22.10
N MET A 35 29.16 -22.68 21.82
CA MET A 35 28.41 -22.96 20.62
C MET A 35 27.06 -22.24 20.77
N PHE A 36 27.02 -20.95 20.40
CA PHE A 36 25.79 -20.22 20.17
C PHE A 36 25.04 -20.96 19.06
N LEU A 37 24.04 -21.73 19.42
CA LEU A 37 23.04 -22.18 18.46
C LEU A 37 22.43 -20.93 17.86
N PRO A 38 22.33 -20.81 16.53
CA PRO A 38 21.67 -19.64 15.94
C PRO A 38 20.24 -19.58 16.49
N VAL A 39 19.91 -18.47 17.13
CA VAL A 39 18.53 -18.18 17.55
C VAL A 39 17.69 -18.21 16.30
N SER A 40 16.66 -19.04 16.27
CA SER A 40 15.77 -19.24 15.12
C SER A 40 14.34 -19.27 15.63
N TYR A 41 13.41 -18.74 14.84
CA TYR A 41 11.99 -18.92 15.16
C TYR A 41 11.54 -20.37 14.94
N THR A 42 10.46 -20.78 15.61
CA THR A 42 9.86 -22.11 15.49
C THR A 42 8.65 -22.03 14.55
N GLN A 43 8.63 -22.89 13.52
CA GLN A 43 7.42 -23.09 12.72
C GLN A 43 6.53 -24.12 13.40
N ILE A 44 5.26 -23.79 13.60
CA ILE A 44 4.24 -24.64 14.17
C ILE A 44 3.02 -24.77 13.24
N SER A 45 2.21 -25.79 13.46
CA SER A 45 0.92 -25.92 12.77
C SER A 45 -0.10 -24.91 13.31
N GLN A 46 -1.17 -24.68 12.55
CA GLN A 46 -2.28 -23.82 13.00
C GLN A 46 -3.07 -24.46 14.16
N GLU A 47 -3.10 -25.78 14.24
CA GLU A 47 -3.69 -26.52 15.36
C GLU A 47 -2.89 -26.29 16.66
N GLU A 48 -1.57 -26.41 16.58
CA GLU A 48 -0.67 -26.10 17.71
C GLU A 48 -0.77 -24.61 18.13
N ALA A 49 -0.87 -23.69 17.17
CA ALA A 49 -1.05 -22.29 17.46
C ALA A 49 -2.38 -22.04 18.19
N GLY A 50 -3.47 -22.66 17.76
CA GLY A 50 -4.76 -22.59 18.42
C GLY A 50 -4.71 -23.09 19.87
N GLU A 51 -4.05 -24.24 20.10
CA GLU A 51 -3.82 -24.77 21.46
C GLU A 51 -2.97 -23.84 22.35
N MET A 52 -2.02 -23.11 21.75
CA MET A 52 -1.21 -22.13 22.47
C MET A 52 -2.05 -20.88 22.83
N MET A 53 -2.93 -20.44 21.94
CA MET A 53 -3.82 -19.29 22.18
C MET A 53 -4.83 -19.52 23.31
N GLU A 54 -5.15 -20.77 23.64
CA GLU A 54 -6.02 -21.09 24.77
C GLU A 54 -5.32 -21.00 26.16
N ARG A 55 -4.00 -20.79 26.18
CA ARG A 55 -3.22 -20.75 27.42
C ARG A 55 -3.18 -19.34 28.01
N ASP A 56 -3.24 -19.25 29.33
CA ASP A 56 -2.98 -18.00 30.06
C ASP A 56 -1.49 -17.92 30.43
N ASP A 57 -0.63 -17.75 29.41
CA ASP A 57 0.83 -17.73 29.54
C ASP A 57 1.46 -16.39 29.12
N GLY A 58 0.63 -15.40 28.83
CA GLY A 58 1.05 -14.06 28.46
C GLY A 58 1.55 -13.95 27.00
N HIS A 59 1.20 -14.91 26.12
CA HIS A 59 1.53 -14.83 24.71
C HIS A 59 0.87 -13.61 24.04
N ILE A 60 1.51 -13.14 22.95
CA ILE A 60 0.97 -12.09 22.06
C ILE A 60 0.80 -12.68 20.67
N ILE A 61 -0.38 -12.48 20.09
CA ILE A 61 -0.68 -12.85 18.71
C ILE A 61 -0.40 -11.63 17.84
N VAL A 62 0.46 -11.78 16.83
CA VAL A 62 0.88 -10.68 15.95
C VAL A 62 0.45 -10.98 14.52
N ASP A 63 -0.40 -10.10 13.99
CA ASP A 63 -0.74 -10.03 12.57
C ASP A 63 0.24 -9.08 11.88
N VAL A 64 1.00 -9.60 10.92
CA VAL A 64 1.98 -8.79 10.18
C VAL A 64 1.49 -8.39 8.79
N ARG A 65 0.17 -8.44 8.59
CA ARG A 65 -0.47 -7.97 7.37
C ARG A 65 -0.62 -6.45 7.37
N ARG A 66 -1.26 -5.92 6.34
CA ARG A 66 -1.62 -4.51 6.27
C ARG A 66 -2.86 -4.22 7.12
N GLN A 67 -3.08 -2.94 7.41
CA GLN A 67 -4.23 -2.48 8.20
C GLN A 67 -5.57 -2.93 7.58
N ASP A 68 -5.73 -2.80 6.26
CA ASP A 68 -6.95 -3.20 5.55
C ASP A 68 -7.26 -4.70 5.67
N GLU A 69 -6.22 -5.53 5.59
CA GLU A 69 -6.35 -6.98 5.75
C GLU A 69 -6.73 -7.37 7.18
N TYR A 70 -6.18 -6.65 8.15
CA TYR A 70 -6.48 -6.84 9.57
C TYR A 70 -7.92 -6.43 9.88
N ASP A 71 -8.36 -5.27 9.39
CA ASP A 71 -9.69 -4.72 9.63
C ASP A 71 -10.79 -5.57 8.96
N ALA A 72 -10.50 -6.10 7.77
CA ALA A 72 -11.40 -7.01 7.04
C ALA A 72 -11.59 -8.37 7.74
N GLY A 73 -10.65 -8.75 8.62
CA GLY A 73 -10.77 -9.94 9.47
C GLY A 73 -9.44 -10.38 10.02
N HIS A 74 -9.34 -10.56 11.33
CA HIS A 74 -8.14 -10.99 12.05
C HIS A 74 -8.48 -12.00 13.15
N ILE A 75 -7.47 -12.73 13.62
CA ILE A 75 -7.63 -13.69 14.73
C ILE A 75 -7.93 -12.91 16.02
N PRO A 76 -8.96 -13.31 16.83
CA PRO A 76 -9.29 -12.61 18.07
C PRO A 76 -8.08 -12.42 18.98
N GLY A 77 -7.91 -11.20 19.51
CA GLY A 77 -6.79 -10.86 20.40
C GLY A 77 -5.46 -10.58 19.68
N ALA A 78 -5.39 -10.70 18.37
CA ALA A 78 -4.20 -10.32 17.62
C ALA A 78 -3.99 -8.79 17.62
N ILE A 79 -2.74 -8.37 17.73
CA ILE A 79 -2.31 -6.99 17.50
C ILE A 79 -1.72 -6.88 16.09
N LEU A 80 -1.88 -5.72 15.46
CA LEU A 80 -1.33 -5.45 14.14
C LEU A 80 0.06 -4.81 14.25
N ILE A 81 1.07 -5.44 13.66
CA ILE A 81 2.41 -4.88 13.44
C ILE A 81 2.82 -5.22 12.01
N PRO A 82 2.54 -4.38 11.02
CA PRO A 82 2.84 -4.66 9.62
C PRO A 82 4.31 -5.06 9.41
N ASN A 83 4.57 -6.09 8.59
CA ASN A 83 5.94 -6.57 8.32
C ASN A 83 6.87 -5.46 7.85
N GLU A 84 6.38 -4.50 7.08
CA GLU A 84 7.12 -3.35 6.56
C GLU A 84 7.47 -2.30 7.64
N SER A 85 6.72 -2.25 8.75
CA SER A 85 7.03 -1.36 9.88
C SER A 85 8.07 -1.95 10.85
N ILE A 86 8.33 -3.26 10.76
CA ILE A 86 9.36 -3.94 11.58
C ILE A 86 10.74 -3.58 11.01
N GLY A 87 11.42 -2.64 11.68
CA GLY A 87 12.76 -2.15 11.33
C GLY A 87 13.89 -2.95 11.98
N THR A 88 14.86 -2.24 12.56
CA THR A 88 16.04 -2.81 13.26
C THR A 88 15.95 -2.68 14.79
N GLU A 89 14.97 -1.93 15.29
CA GLU A 89 14.70 -1.74 16.72
C GLU A 89 13.42 -2.49 17.10
N PRO A 90 13.34 -2.99 18.36
CA PRO A 90 12.12 -3.64 18.85
C PRO A 90 10.88 -2.75 18.70
N PRO A 91 9.76 -3.27 18.18
CA PRO A 91 8.48 -2.55 18.19
C PRO A 91 8.04 -2.19 19.62
N GLU A 92 7.42 -1.03 19.79
CA GLU A 92 6.94 -0.56 21.10
C GLU A 92 5.88 -1.52 21.70
N GLU A 93 5.13 -2.20 20.85
CA GLU A 93 4.12 -3.18 21.23
C GLU A 93 4.71 -4.50 21.76
N LEU A 94 6.00 -4.74 21.54
CA LEU A 94 6.72 -5.95 21.92
C LEU A 94 7.94 -5.64 22.81
N PRO A 95 7.74 -5.09 24.01
CA PRO A 95 8.85 -4.57 24.85
C PRO A 95 9.70 -5.67 25.51
N ASP A 96 9.22 -6.92 25.59
CA ASP A 96 9.95 -8.04 26.22
C ASP A 96 10.48 -9.01 25.17
N LEU A 97 11.80 -9.09 25.04
CA LEU A 97 12.47 -10.00 24.08
C LEU A 97 12.24 -11.49 24.38
N ASN A 98 11.75 -11.83 25.57
CA ASN A 98 11.47 -13.22 25.98
C ASN A 98 9.98 -13.58 25.94
N GLN A 99 9.09 -12.67 25.59
CA GLN A 99 7.65 -12.96 25.48
C GLN A 99 7.38 -13.99 24.39
N ILE A 100 6.31 -14.75 24.56
CA ILE A 100 5.84 -15.70 23.56
C ILE A 100 5.10 -14.91 22.47
N ILE A 101 5.56 -15.02 21.23
CA ILE A 101 4.99 -14.36 20.07
C ILE A 101 4.47 -15.40 19.09
N LEU A 102 3.16 -15.41 18.86
CA LEU A 102 2.49 -16.18 17.82
C LEU A 102 2.30 -15.27 16.62
N ILE A 103 2.97 -15.54 15.51
CA ILE A 103 3.02 -14.62 14.36
C ILE A 103 2.45 -15.25 13.10
N TYR A 104 1.60 -14.49 12.41
CA TYR A 104 0.99 -14.91 11.15
C TYR A 104 0.87 -13.77 10.14
N CYS A 105 0.60 -14.12 8.90
CA CYS A 105 0.21 -13.16 7.86
C CYS A 105 -0.93 -13.72 7.00
N ARG A 106 -0.95 -13.42 5.70
CA ARG A 106 -1.98 -13.93 4.78
C ARG A 106 -1.70 -15.37 4.33
N THR A 107 -0.44 -15.69 3.96
CA THR A 107 -0.02 -16.95 3.34
C THR A 107 1.22 -17.59 3.98
N GLY A 108 1.85 -16.95 4.96
CA GLY A 108 3.06 -17.41 5.63
C GLY A 108 4.36 -16.73 5.16
N ASN A 109 4.35 -15.92 4.09
CA ASN A 109 5.58 -15.31 3.56
C ASN A 109 6.05 -14.10 4.40
N ARG A 110 5.16 -13.14 4.67
CA ARG A 110 5.48 -11.96 5.49
C ARG A 110 5.75 -12.32 6.94
N SER A 111 5.05 -13.32 7.49
CA SER A 111 5.27 -13.78 8.87
C SER A 111 6.65 -14.39 9.08
N LYS A 112 7.18 -15.12 8.09
CA LYS A 112 8.56 -15.63 8.12
C LYS A 112 9.59 -14.51 8.09
N GLN A 113 9.42 -13.52 7.21
CA GLN A 113 10.29 -12.33 7.14
C GLN A 113 10.26 -11.54 8.45
N ALA A 114 9.07 -11.33 9.02
CA ALA A 114 8.90 -10.65 10.28
C ALA A 114 9.55 -11.43 11.45
N ALA A 115 9.37 -12.74 11.48
CA ALA A 115 10.01 -13.61 12.47
C ALA A 115 11.54 -13.55 12.39
N GLU A 116 12.13 -13.55 11.18
CA GLU A 116 13.57 -13.38 10.97
C GLU A 116 14.08 -12.03 11.48
N LYS A 117 13.33 -10.94 11.24
CA LYS A 117 13.69 -9.61 11.75
C LYS A 117 13.64 -9.57 13.28
N LEU A 118 12.60 -10.13 13.90
CA LEU A 118 12.47 -10.19 15.36
C LEU A 118 13.59 -11.04 15.98
N VAL A 119 13.93 -12.19 15.38
CA VAL A 119 15.10 -12.99 15.79
C VAL A 119 16.38 -12.19 15.77
N ALA A 120 16.60 -11.41 14.70
CA ALA A 120 17.80 -10.57 14.56
C ALA A 120 17.86 -9.46 15.63
N MET A 121 16.73 -9.03 16.19
CA MET A 121 16.63 -8.09 17.31
C MET A 121 16.82 -8.75 18.68
N GLY A 122 16.85 -10.11 18.76
CA GLY A 122 17.10 -10.86 19.98
C GLY A 122 15.86 -11.47 20.64
N TYR A 123 14.70 -11.47 19.97
CA TYR A 123 13.53 -12.21 20.47
C TYR A 123 13.78 -13.71 20.45
N THR A 124 13.38 -14.42 21.52
CA THR A 124 13.75 -15.83 21.74
C THR A 124 12.60 -16.81 21.57
N ASN A 125 11.34 -16.37 21.67
CA ASN A 125 10.16 -17.25 21.70
C ASN A 125 9.17 -16.89 20.60
N ILE A 126 9.57 -17.03 19.34
CA ILE A 126 8.75 -16.71 18.16
C ILE A 126 8.23 -18.01 17.54
N TYR A 127 6.91 -18.09 17.37
CA TYR A 127 6.19 -19.22 16.78
C TYR A 127 5.43 -18.73 15.54
N GLU A 128 5.93 -19.10 14.35
CA GLU A 128 5.32 -18.77 13.07
C GLU A 128 4.36 -19.89 12.64
N PHE A 129 3.09 -19.56 12.39
CA PHE A 129 2.05 -20.55 12.07
C PHE A 129 1.36 -20.36 10.72
N GLY A 130 1.99 -19.64 9.81
CA GLY A 130 1.54 -19.54 8.41
C GLY A 130 0.58 -18.40 8.14
N GLY A 131 -0.53 -18.70 7.48
CA GLY A 131 -1.41 -17.68 6.96
C GLY A 131 -2.88 -17.84 7.34
N ILE A 132 -3.56 -16.70 7.52
CA ILE A 132 -4.99 -16.64 7.85
C ILE A 132 -5.89 -17.26 6.77
N ASN A 133 -5.41 -17.35 5.52
CA ASN A 133 -6.19 -17.97 4.42
C ASN A 133 -6.53 -19.45 4.66
N THR A 134 -5.78 -20.12 5.53
CA THR A 134 -5.99 -21.52 5.91
C THR A 134 -6.44 -21.67 7.37
N TRP A 135 -6.61 -20.57 8.08
CA TRP A 135 -7.08 -20.57 9.47
C TRP A 135 -8.53 -21.04 9.55
N THR A 136 -8.80 -21.95 10.50
CA THR A 136 -10.12 -22.54 10.70
C THR A 136 -10.80 -22.11 12.01
N GLY A 137 -10.10 -21.33 12.83
CA GLY A 137 -10.66 -20.75 14.05
C GLY A 137 -11.46 -19.48 13.80
N ASP A 138 -11.87 -18.82 14.88
CA ASP A 138 -12.65 -17.60 14.82
C ASP A 138 -11.89 -16.45 14.15
N ILE A 139 -12.64 -15.58 13.51
CA ILE A 139 -12.16 -14.31 12.93
C ILE A 139 -13.10 -13.19 13.40
N VAL A 140 -12.52 -12.09 13.85
CA VAL A 140 -13.25 -10.85 14.18
C VAL A 140 -12.93 -9.76 13.19
N THR A 141 -13.84 -8.83 12.97
CA THR A 141 -13.68 -7.70 12.05
C THR A 141 -13.66 -6.39 12.82
N ASN A 142 -13.00 -5.39 12.29
CA ASN A 142 -13.02 -4.04 12.83
C ASN A 142 -13.96 -3.17 11.99
N GLU A 143 -15.26 -3.14 12.34
CA GLU A 143 -16.30 -2.44 11.59
C GLU A 143 -16.06 -0.93 11.44
N GLU A 144 -15.31 -0.30 12.36
CA GLU A 144 -15.01 1.14 12.26
C GLU A 144 -14.03 1.49 11.13
N ALA A 145 -13.15 0.57 10.75
CA ALA A 145 -12.16 0.82 9.69
C ALA A 145 -12.76 0.69 8.29
N THR A 146 -13.71 -0.24 8.08
CA THR A 146 -14.36 -0.44 6.77
C THR A 146 -15.22 0.74 6.34
N THR A 147 -15.68 1.58 7.27
CA THR A 147 -16.50 2.76 6.97
C THR A 147 -15.69 3.97 6.49
N LYS A 148 -14.35 3.92 6.57
CA LYS A 148 -13.47 5.05 6.21
C LYS A 148 -12.73 4.88 4.88
N VAL A 149 -12.69 3.68 4.34
CA VAL A 149 -12.01 3.41 3.05
C VAL A 149 -12.66 4.20 1.92
N GLY A 150 -11.85 4.89 1.13
CA GLY A 150 -12.30 5.71 0.00
C GLY A 150 -12.96 7.05 0.36
N VAL A 151 -13.16 7.34 1.65
CA VAL A 151 -13.71 8.62 2.11
C VAL A 151 -12.58 9.63 2.30
N PHE A 152 -12.71 10.80 1.64
CA PHE A 152 -11.72 11.86 1.72
C PHE A 152 -11.77 12.58 3.06
N ASN A 153 -10.61 12.70 3.69
CA ASN A 153 -10.42 13.57 4.85
C ASN A 153 -9.80 14.89 4.39
N PHE A 154 -10.61 15.91 4.23
CA PHE A 154 -10.16 17.22 3.75
C PHE A 154 -9.29 17.97 4.76
N GLU A 155 -9.41 17.70 6.06
CA GLU A 155 -8.56 18.27 7.10
C GLU A 155 -7.12 17.72 6.99
N LYS A 156 -6.99 16.39 6.87
CA LYS A 156 -5.71 15.70 6.67
C LYS A 156 -5.20 15.76 5.22
N LYS A 157 -6.04 16.17 4.28
CA LYS A 157 -5.79 16.12 2.83
C LYS A 157 -5.42 14.71 2.33
N SER A 158 -6.07 13.70 2.86
CA SER A 158 -5.77 12.29 2.58
C SER A 158 -7.03 11.43 2.40
N VAL A 159 -6.84 10.24 1.86
CA VAL A 159 -7.83 9.18 1.76
C VAL A 159 -7.22 7.87 2.24
N LEU A 160 -7.97 7.11 3.04
CA LEU A 160 -7.57 5.77 3.42
C LEU A 160 -7.85 4.81 2.26
N LEU A 161 -6.81 4.14 1.77
CA LEU A 161 -6.90 3.12 0.73
C LEU A 161 -7.38 1.78 1.33
N ASN A 162 -7.94 0.90 0.49
CA ASN A 162 -8.24 -0.49 0.90
C ASN A 162 -6.99 -1.33 1.18
N SER A 163 -5.80 -0.82 0.89
CA SER A 163 -4.51 -1.39 1.26
C SER A 163 -4.07 -1.02 2.70
N GLY A 164 -4.85 -0.19 3.41
CA GLY A 164 -4.55 0.28 4.76
C GLY A 164 -3.63 1.50 4.82
N TYR A 165 -3.06 1.94 3.70
CA TYR A 165 -2.22 3.15 3.66
C TYR A 165 -3.05 4.40 3.42
N GLU A 166 -2.69 5.52 4.06
CA GLU A 166 -3.22 6.84 3.72
C GLU A 166 -2.49 7.39 2.49
N MET A 167 -3.25 7.88 1.51
CA MET A 167 -2.73 8.53 0.31
C MET A 167 -3.19 9.99 0.25
N PRO A 168 -2.30 10.95 -0.09
CA PRO A 168 -2.72 12.34 -0.29
C PRO A 168 -3.70 12.48 -1.47
N ILE A 169 -4.69 13.38 -1.35
CA ILE A 169 -5.70 13.59 -2.39
C ILE A 169 -5.31 14.63 -3.45
N LEU A 170 -4.17 15.29 -3.26
CA LEU A 170 -3.60 16.31 -4.13
C LEU A 170 -2.16 15.94 -4.48
N GLY A 171 -1.80 15.95 -5.76
CA GLY A 171 -0.46 15.57 -6.21
C GLY A 171 0.03 16.29 -7.44
N LEU A 172 1.16 15.83 -7.94
CA LEU A 172 1.83 16.30 -9.15
C LEU A 172 1.98 15.14 -10.15
N GLY A 173 1.42 15.29 -11.35
CA GLY A 173 1.73 14.45 -12.50
C GLY A 173 3.02 14.92 -13.19
N THR A 174 3.89 13.97 -13.53
CA THR A 174 5.20 14.27 -14.13
C THR A 174 5.26 14.00 -15.65
N TYR A 175 4.14 13.61 -16.27
CA TYR A 175 4.09 13.35 -17.69
C TYR A 175 4.63 14.52 -18.51
N ALA A 176 5.53 14.20 -19.44
CA ALA A 176 6.16 15.16 -20.35
C ALA A 176 7.05 16.25 -19.73
N LEU A 177 7.44 16.09 -18.47
CA LEU A 177 8.51 16.90 -17.90
C LEU A 177 9.87 16.31 -18.27
N ASP A 178 10.79 17.17 -18.74
CA ASP A 178 12.19 16.79 -18.88
C ASP A 178 12.86 16.60 -17.50
N TYR A 179 14.09 16.07 -17.51
CA TYR A 179 14.76 15.68 -16.26
C TYR A 179 14.87 16.85 -15.26
N ASP A 180 15.43 17.98 -15.67
CA ASP A 180 15.67 19.11 -14.77
C ASP A 180 14.37 19.76 -14.29
N THR A 181 13.41 19.91 -15.21
CA THR A 181 12.07 20.40 -14.89
C THR A 181 11.37 19.46 -13.92
N CYS A 182 11.48 18.15 -14.10
CA CYS A 182 10.87 17.14 -13.22
C CYS A 182 11.47 17.21 -11.82
N VAL A 183 12.81 17.22 -11.66
CA VAL A 183 13.48 17.38 -10.37
C VAL A 183 12.99 18.63 -9.64
N ASN A 184 12.98 19.78 -10.34
CA ASN A 184 12.57 21.05 -9.75
C ASN A 184 11.07 21.06 -9.37
N SER A 185 10.19 20.48 -10.18
CA SER A 185 8.74 20.39 -9.91
C SER A 185 8.46 19.52 -8.69
N VAL A 186 9.12 18.36 -8.57
CA VAL A 186 9.04 17.49 -7.40
C VAL A 186 9.49 18.20 -6.13
N LYS A 187 10.65 18.90 -6.18
CA LYS A 187 11.14 19.68 -5.04
C LYS A 187 10.18 20.82 -4.69
N THR A 188 9.64 21.53 -5.68
CA THR A 188 8.65 22.59 -5.46
C THR A 188 7.41 22.06 -4.77
N LEU A 189 6.85 20.94 -5.25
CA LEU A 189 5.71 20.27 -4.62
C LEU A 189 5.99 19.97 -3.14
N LEU A 190 7.08 19.25 -2.87
CA LEU A 190 7.43 18.77 -1.53
C LEU A 190 7.73 19.93 -0.56
N ARG A 191 8.45 20.96 -1.01
CA ARG A 191 8.74 22.17 -0.22
C ARG A 191 7.47 22.91 0.20
N ASN A 192 6.43 22.89 -0.64
CA ASN A 192 5.17 23.58 -0.39
C ASN A 192 4.08 22.68 0.24
N GLY A 193 4.46 21.53 0.81
CA GLY A 193 3.57 20.67 1.59
C GLY A 193 2.80 19.63 0.78
N GLY A 194 2.97 19.57 -0.55
CA GLY A 194 2.47 18.44 -1.35
C GLY A 194 3.23 17.16 -1.02
N ARG A 195 2.58 16.00 -1.16
CA ARG A 195 3.18 14.71 -0.76
C ARG A 195 2.91 13.58 -1.76
N LEU A 196 2.14 13.81 -2.83
CA LEU A 196 1.80 12.81 -3.85
C LEU A 196 2.48 13.15 -5.18
N ILE A 197 3.22 12.19 -5.74
CA ILE A 197 3.91 12.30 -7.02
C ILE A 197 3.51 11.12 -7.90
N ASP A 198 3.07 11.40 -9.13
CA ASP A 198 2.71 10.38 -10.12
C ASP A 198 3.69 10.42 -11.29
N THR A 199 4.31 9.28 -11.56
CA THR A 199 5.17 9.04 -12.71
C THR A 199 4.83 7.71 -13.40
N ALA A 200 5.60 7.31 -14.38
CA ALA A 200 5.47 6.03 -15.08
C ALA A 200 6.74 5.69 -15.87
N TYR A 201 6.95 4.39 -16.13
CA TYR A 201 7.99 3.93 -17.05
C TYR A 201 7.97 4.68 -18.41
N MET A 202 6.78 4.85 -19.00
CA MET A 202 6.61 5.51 -20.30
C MET A 202 6.91 7.01 -20.31
N TYR A 203 6.99 7.66 -19.14
CA TYR A 203 7.35 9.07 -19.06
C TYR A 203 8.85 9.31 -19.20
N GLY A 204 9.65 8.26 -18.94
CA GLY A 204 11.11 8.30 -19.08
C GLY A 204 11.81 9.19 -18.06
N ASN A 205 11.16 9.50 -16.92
CA ASN A 205 11.66 10.43 -15.91
C ASN A 205 11.55 9.91 -14.47
N GLU A 206 11.46 8.58 -14.28
CA GLU A 206 11.42 7.96 -12.93
C GLU A 206 12.70 8.27 -12.12
N ASP A 207 13.85 8.35 -12.78
CA ASP A 207 15.13 8.73 -12.19
C ASP A 207 15.15 10.19 -11.72
N ALA A 208 14.54 11.10 -12.49
CA ALA A 208 14.37 12.49 -12.09
C ALA A 208 13.42 12.65 -10.90
N VAL A 209 12.32 11.89 -10.88
CA VAL A 209 11.42 11.84 -9.71
C VAL A 209 12.18 11.37 -8.47
N GLY A 210 12.91 10.26 -8.56
CA GLY A 210 13.71 9.75 -7.46
C GLY A 210 14.76 10.74 -6.97
N GLU A 211 15.44 11.44 -7.89
CA GLU A 211 16.41 12.50 -7.55
C GLU A 211 15.73 13.67 -6.84
N GLY A 212 14.60 14.15 -7.34
CA GLY A 212 13.83 15.24 -6.72
C GLY A 212 13.36 14.89 -5.31
N VAL A 213 12.91 13.66 -5.09
CA VAL A 213 12.52 13.14 -3.76
C VAL A 213 13.73 13.12 -2.81
N ARG A 214 14.85 12.49 -3.21
CA ARG A 214 16.05 12.41 -2.37
C ARG A 214 16.61 13.81 -2.00
N GLN A 215 16.65 14.73 -2.97
CA GLN A 215 17.07 16.10 -2.71
C GLN A 215 16.13 16.81 -1.73
N ALA A 216 14.81 16.68 -1.91
CA ALA A 216 13.83 17.30 -1.02
C ALA A 216 13.90 16.72 0.40
N MET A 217 14.05 15.40 0.55
CA MET A 217 14.27 14.75 1.86
C MET A 217 15.52 15.34 2.56
N ALA A 218 16.63 15.46 1.83
CA ALA A 218 17.88 15.98 2.38
C ALA A 218 17.84 17.49 2.69
N GLU A 219 17.22 18.28 1.82
CA GLU A 219 17.20 19.76 1.95
C GLU A 219 16.13 20.25 2.95
N TYR A 220 14.97 19.59 2.98
CA TYR A 220 13.80 20.05 3.77
C TYR A 220 13.51 19.18 4.99
N GLY A 221 14.26 18.08 5.19
CA GLY A 221 14.07 17.17 6.32
C GLY A 221 12.76 16.41 6.29
N ILE A 222 12.23 16.12 5.09
CA ILE A 222 10.98 15.41 4.92
C ILE A 222 11.26 13.91 5.04
N PRO A 223 10.62 13.18 5.97
CA PRO A 223 10.74 11.71 6.05
C PRO A 223 10.21 11.02 4.80
N ARG A 224 10.83 9.90 4.40
CA ARG A 224 10.39 9.12 3.21
C ARG A 224 8.93 8.64 3.33
N GLU A 225 8.52 8.28 4.51
CA GLU A 225 7.18 7.78 4.83
C GLU A 225 6.07 8.82 4.65
N GLU A 226 6.40 10.11 4.63
CA GLU A 226 5.43 11.16 4.32
C GLU A 226 5.20 11.33 2.82
N ILE A 227 6.08 10.78 1.97
CA ILE A 227 6.03 10.98 0.51
C ILE A 227 5.39 9.76 -0.14
N PHE A 228 4.36 9.98 -0.95
CA PHE A 228 3.66 8.96 -1.70
C PHE A 228 4.01 9.03 -3.18
N VAL A 229 4.70 8.01 -3.69
CA VAL A 229 5.14 7.93 -5.09
C VAL A 229 4.40 6.83 -5.82
N ILE A 230 3.74 7.21 -6.92
CA ILE A 230 3.07 6.29 -7.85
C ILE A 230 3.95 6.14 -9.09
N THR A 231 4.18 4.91 -9.53
CA THR A 231 4.72 4.62 -10.86
C THR A 231 3.92 3.51 -11.54
N LYS A 232 4.20 3.26 -12.82
CA LYS A 232 3.39 2.36 -13.67
C LYS A 232 4.28 1.52 -14.56
N ILE A 233 3.98 0.23 -14.69
CA ILE A 233 4.54 -0.63 -15.74
C ILE A 233 3.62 -0.63 -16.95
N TYR A 234 4.23 -0.69 -18.16
CA TYR A 234 3.53 -0.57 -19.43
C TYR A 234 3.30 -1.95 -20.08
N PRO A 235 2.26 -2.14 -20.90
CA PRO A 235 1.96 -3.45 -21.52
C PRO A 235 3.10 -4.16 -22.21
N ASN A 236 4.06 -3.44 -22.81
CA ASN A 236 5.25 -4.04 -23.41
C ASN A 236 6.22 -4.69 -22.42
N GLN A 237 6.02 -4.46 -21.10
CA GLN A 237 6.82 -5.04 -20.01
C GLN A 237 6.12 -6.22 -19.32
N PHE A 238 4.84 -6.48 -19.61
CA PHE A 238 4.05 -7.52 -18.91
C PHE A 238 4.56 -8.94 -19.17
N HIS A 239 5.37 -9.16 -20.21
CA HIS A 239 6.00 -10.44 -20.50
C HIS A 239 7.10 -10.79 -19.47
N ASP A 240 7.78 -9.80 -18.86
CA ASP A 240 8.81 -9.94 -17.82
C ASP A 240 8.58 -8.87 -16.72
N PRO A 241 7.50 -9.02 -15.92
CA PRO A 241 7.08 -8.00 -14.99
C PRO A 241 8.04 -7.84 -13.80
N GLU A 242 8.70 -8.89 -13.36
CA GLU A 242 9.68 -8.81 -12.29
C GLU A 242 10.85 -7.90 -12.68
N ALA A 243 11.39 -8.05 -13.89
CA ALA A 243 12.45 -7.16 -14.39
C ALA A 243 11.97 -5.71 -14.54
N ALA A 244 10.70 -5.50 -14.93
CA ALA A 244 10.11 -4.16 -15.02
C ALA A 244 9.98 -3.49 -13.64
N ILE A 245 9.56 -4.22 -12.62
CA ILE A 245 9.43 -3.73 -11.24
C ILE A 245 10.81 -3.41 -10.66
N ASP A 246 11.80 -4.30 -10.83
CA ASP A 246 13.16 -4.08 -10.35
C ASP A 246 13.80 -2.85 -11.02
N MET A 247 13.54 -2.64 -12.32
CA MET A 247 13.99 -1.44 -13.04
C MET A 247 13.36 -0.15 -12.48
N ALA A 248 12.07 -0.16 -12.16
CA ALA A 248 11.40 1.00 -11.55
C ALA A 248 11.97 1.30 -10.15
N LEU A 249 12.19 0.28 -9.33
CA LEU A 249 12.85 0.41 -8.01
C LEU A 249 14.27 0.98 -8.14
N GLU A 250 15.06 0.50 -9.10
CA GLU A 250 16.41 0.97 -9.35
C GLU A 250 16.43 2.44 -9.79
N LYS A 251 15.57 2.83 -10.74
CA LYS A 251 15.50 4.21 -11.25
C LYS A 251 15.04 5.19 -10.19
N LEU A 252 13.96 4.88 -9.49
CA LEU A 252 13.44 5.72 -8.42
C LEU A 252 14.44 5.80 -7.27
N ASN A 253 15.04 4.69 -6.84
CA ASN A 253 16.03 4.61 -5.75
C ASN A 253 15.57 5.36 -4.50
N ILE A 254 14.37 5.01 -3.99
CA ILE A 254 13.69 5.65 -2.85
C ILE A 254 13.18 4.62 -1.84
N ASP A 255 13.88 3.51 -1.67
CA ASP A 255 13.67 2.37 -0.80
C ASP A 255 12.50 1.46 -1.22
N TYR A 256 11.30 1.98 -1.38
CA TYR A 256 10.08 1.28 -1.79
C TYR A 256 9.21 2.17 -2.67
N ILE A 257 8.24 1.56 -3.36
CA ILE A 257 7.22 2.24 -4.15
C ILE A 257 5.91 2.24 -3.36
N ASP A 258 5.29 3.41 -3.15
CA ASP A 258 4.03 3.50 -2.40
C ASP A 258 2.87 2.90 -3.19
N MET A 259 2.82 3.11 -4.50
CA MET A 259 1.83 2.47 -5.35
C MET A 259 2.38 2.18 -6.74
N MET A 260 2.11 0.98 -7.24
CA MET A 260 2.43 0.60 -8.61
C MET A 260 1.16 0.26 -9.38
N LEU A 261 1.03 0.82 -10.60
CA LEU A 261 -0.12 0.58 -11.46
C LEU A 261 0.26 -0.26 -12.69
N LEU A 262 -0.68 -1.04 -13.20
CA LEU A 262 -0.68 -1.41 -14.61
C LEU A 262 -1.17 -0.20 -15.41
N HIS A 263 -0.34 0.29 -16.36
CA HIS A 263 -0.60 1.56 -17.08
C HIS A 263 -1.80 1.47 -18.03
N HIS A 264 -1.99 0.33 -18.66
CA HIS A 264 -3.13 0.02 -19.53
C HIS A 264 -3.48 -1.46 -19.45
N PRO A 265 -4.71 -1.88 -19.83
CA PRO A 265 -5.01 -3.28 -20.10
C PRO A 265 -4.10 -3.82 -21.20
N GLY A 266 -3.71 -5.07 -21.10
CA GLY A 266 -2.84 -5.69 -22.10
C GLY A 266 -2.76 -7.20 -22.00
N THR A 267 -2.09 -7.81 -22.98
CA THR A 267 -1.78 -9.25 -22.87
C THR A 267 -0.88 -9.46 -21.66
N ASP A 268 -1.15 -10.51 -20.87
CA ASP A 268 -0.44 -10.86 -19.65
C ASP A 268 -0.64 -9.89 -18.45
N ASP A 269 -1.64 -9.02 -18.48
CA ASP A 269 -1.94 -8.07 -17.39
C ASP A 269 -2.16 -8.76 -16.03
N VAL A 270 -2.92 -9.85 -15.99
CA VAL A 270 -3.11 -10.67 -14.77
C VAL A 270 -1.79 -11.27 -14.29
N LYS A 271 -0.93 -11.72 -15.20
CA LYS A 271 0.42 -12.21 -14.85
C LYS A 271 1.26 -11.11 -14.25
N ALA A 272 1.26 -9.93 -14.87
CA ALA A 272 2.00 -8.78 -14.40
C ALA A 272 1.50 -8.31 -13.02
N TYR A 273 0.20 -8.26 -12.82
CA TYR A 273 -0.39 -7.90 -11.53
C TYR A 273 -0.02 -8.90 -10.42
N LYS A 274 -0.06 -10.21 -10.71
CA LYS A 274 0.36 -11.25 -9.76
C LYS A 274 1.86 -11.19 -9.42
N ALA A 275 2.70 -10.69 -10.32
CA ALA A 275 4.09 -10.38 -9.98
C ALA A 275 4.16 -9.18 -9.02
N MET A 276 3.37 -8.12 -9.26
CA MET A 276 3.29 -6.98 -8.34
C MET A 276 2.79 -7.41 -6.95
N GLU A 277 1.81 -8.33 -6.85
CA GLU A 277 1.34 -8.90 -5.58
C GLU A 277 2.48 -9.51 -4.74
N LYS A 278 3.43 -10.22 -5.39
CA LYS A 278 4.61 -10.78 -4.69
C LYS A 278 5.54 -9.68 -4.14
N TYR A 279 5.66 -8.56 -4.86
CA TYR A 279 6.48 -7.43 -4.40
C TYR A 279 5.80 -6.65 -3.25
N VAL A 280 4.47 -6.69 -3.15
CA VAL A 280 3.76 -6.23 -1.95
C VAL A 280 4.08 -7.14 -0.76
N GLU A 281 4.05 -8.46 -0.95
CA GLU A 281 4.43 -9.43 0.09
C GLU A 281 5.89 -9.27 0.55
N GLN A 282 6.75 -8.73 -0.30
CA GLN A 282 8.16 -8.43 0.02
C GLN A 282 8.37 -7.05 0.65
N GLY A 283 7.31 -6.23 0.79
CA GLY A 283 7.40 -4.86 1.30
C GLY A 283 8.07 -3.87 0.35
N LYS A 284 8.32 -4.26 -0.92
CA LYS A 284 8.93 -3.38 -1.94
C LYS A 284 7.90 -2.46 -2.62
N ILE A 285 6.63 -2.85 -2.60
CA ILE A 285 5.49 -2.07 -3.07
C ILE A 285 4.46 -2.08 -1.95
N ARG A 286 3.86 -0.93 -1.62
CA ARG A 286 2.85 -0.82 -0.56
C ARG A 286 1.43 -1.05 -1.06
N SER A 287 1.09 -0.51 -2.23
CA SER A 287 -0.26 -0.59 -2.79
C SER A 287 -0.23 -0.88 -4.28
N LEU A 288 -1.29 -1.49 -4.80
CA LEU A 288 -1.44 -1.79 -6.21
C LEU A 288 -2.64 -1.05 -6.80
N GLY A 289 -2.55 -0.72 -8.09
CA GLY A 289 -3.64 -0.08 -8.80
C GLY A 289 -3.60 -0.36 -10.30
N LEU A 290 -4.53 0.26 -10.99
CA LEU A 290 -4.75 0.13 -12.42
C LEU A 290 -4.88 1.52 -13.06
N SER A 291 -4.57 1.65 -14.34
CA SER A 291 -4.80 2.89 -15.09
C SER A 291 -5.41 2.57 -16.44
N ASN A 292 -6.45 3.31 -16.82
CA ASN A 292 -7.25 3.08 -18.03
C ASN A 292 -8.07 1.79 -18.00
N TRP A 293 -8.58 1.41 -16.85
CA TRP A 293 -9.54 0.32 -16.68
C TRP A 293 -10.95 0.86 -16.48
N TYR A 294 -11.88 0.30 -17.25
CA TYR A 294 -13.29 0.66 -17.25
C TYR A 294 -14.15 -0.51 -16.74
N VAL A 295 -15.47 -0.35 -16.70
CA VAL A 295 -16.40 -1.35 -16.13
C VAL A 295 -16.18 -2.76 -16.70
N LYS A 296 -15.99 -2.88 -18.01
CA LYS A 296 -15.82 -4.17 -18.69
C LYS A 296 -14.51 -4.85 -18.30
N GLU A 297 -13.41 -4.11 -18.35
CA GLU A 297 -12.07 -4.58 -18.01
C GLU A 297 -12.02 -4.98 -16.53
N LEU A 298 -12.50 -4.12 -15.63
CA LEU A 298 -12.55 -4.39 -14.19
C LEU A 298 -13.38 -5.62 -13.85
N THR A 299 -14.57 -5.78 -14.47
CA THR A 299 -15.44 -6.94 -14.22
C THR A 299 -14.75 -8.25 -14.57
N SER A 300 -13.95 -8.27 -15.64
CA SER A 300 -13.22 -9.47 -16.04
C SER A 300 -11.92 -9.69 -15.24
N PHE A 301 -11.27 -8.65 -14.79
CA PHE A 301 -9.95 -8.68 -14.16
C PHE A 301 -10.00 -9.00 -12.66
N LEU A 302 -10.87 -8.31 -11.91
CA LEU A 302 -10.93 -8.41 -10.44
C LEU A 302 -11.07 -9.84 -9.90
N PRO A 303 -11.86 -10.75 -10.52
CA PRO A 303 -11.95 -12.13 -10.04
C PRO A 303 -10.66 -12.96 -10.23
N GLN A 304 -9.68 -12.48 -10.98
CA GLN A 304 -8.46 -13.22 -11.32
C GLN A 304 -7.25 -12.85 -10.46
N VAL A 305 -7.38 -11.82 -9.62
CA VAL A 305 -6.31 -11.29 -8.76
C VAL A 305 -6.64 -11.52 -7.30
N THR A 306 -5.63 -11.45 -6.44
CA THR A 306 -5.77 -11.73 -5.02
C THR A 306 -5.86 -10.45 -4.19
N ILE A 307 -5.03 -9.46 -4.52
CA ILE A 307 -5.07 -8.14 -3.90
C ILE A 307 -6.00 -7.25 -4.73
N THR A 308 -7.08 -6.77 -4.12
CA THR A 308 -7.95 -5.79 -4.78
C THR A 308 -7.15 -4.52 -5.07
N PRO A 309 -7.22 -3.96 -6.30
CA PRO A 309 -6.60 -2.67 -6.57
C PRO A 309 -7.06 -1.61 -5.58
N ALA A 310 -6.15 -0.80 -5.08
CA ALA A 310 -6.47 0.29 -4.17
C ALA A 310 -6.89 1.56 -4.91
N LEU A 311 -6.51 1.66 -6.19
CA LEU A 311 -6.77 2.83 -7.01
C LEU A 311 -6.98 2.43 -8.47
N VAL A 312 -7.89 3.16 -9.13
CA VAL A 312 -8.01 3.20 -10.60
C VAL A 312 -7.82 4.63 -11.07
N GLN A 313 -6.86 4.82 -11.99
CA GLN A 313 -6.52 6.11 -12.56
C GLN A 313 -7.01 6.19 -14.01
N ASN A 314 -7.99 7.06 -14.28
CA ASN A 314 -8.59 7.25 -15.60
C ASN A 314 -8.53 8.71 -16.04
N GLU A 315 -8.76 8.98 -17.35
CA GLU A 315 -9.02 10.32 -17.85
C GLU A 315 -10.34 10.83 -17.29
N ILE A 316 -10.31 11.95 -16.57
CA ILE A 316 -11.53 12.59 -16.05
C ILE A 316 -11.29 14.10 -16.08
N HIS A 317 -12.24 14.84 -16.62
CA HIS A 317 -12.32 16.30 -16.63
C HIS A 317 -13.76 16.74 -16.96
N PRO A 318 -14.15 18.01 -16.83
CA PRO A 318 -15.54 18.45 -17.03
C PRO A 318 -16.20 18.04 -18.34
N TYR A 319 -15.44 17.82 -19.42
CA TYR A 319 -15.99 17.37 -20.71
C TYR A 319 -16.00 15.85 -20.90
N TYR A 320 -15.36 15.11 -19.97
CA TYR A 320 -15.32 13.65 -19.95
C TYR A 320 -15.36 13.15 -18.50
N GLN A 321 -16.56 12.88 -17.98
CA GLN A 321 -16.79 12.76 -16.55
C GLN A 321 -16.87 11.33 -16.03
N GLU A 322 -16.95 10.34 -16.91
CA GLU A 322 -17.02 8.91 -16.52
C GLU A 322 -18.14 8.62 -15.51
N GLN A 323 -19.35 9.19 -15.75
CA GLN A 323 -20.47 9.19 -14.80
C GLN A 323 -20.92 7.80 -14.33
N ASP A 324 -20.76 6.77 -15.18
CA ASP A 324 -21.09 5.37 -14.82
C ASP A 324 -19.88 4.63 -14.24
N VAL A 325 -18.66 5.00 -14.64
CA VAL A 325 -17.43 4.29 -14.28
C VAL A 325 -16.93 4.67 -12.89
N VAL A 326 -16.98 5.96 -12.57
CA VAL A 326 -16.52 6.47 -11.26
C VAL A 326 -17.30 5.84 -10.11
N PRO A 327 -18.65 5.85 -10.06
CA PRO A 327 -19.40 5.19 -9.01
C PRO A 327 -19.15 3.67 -8.97
N PHE A 328 -19.05 3.02 -10.13
CA PHE A 328 -18.77 1.58 -10.20
C PHE A 328 -17.44 1.21 -9.53
N ILE A 329 -16.41 2.05 -9.66
CA ILE A 329 -15.10 1.85 -9.01
C ILE A 329 -15.22 2.10 -7.50
N GLN A 330 -15.83 3.23 -7.12
CA GLN A 330 -15.99 3.65 -5.72
C GLN A 330 -16.82 2.64 -4.91
N ASP A 331 -17.88 2.06 -5.50
CA ASP A 331 -18.73 1.03 -4.86
C ASP A 331 -17.94 -0.26 -4.50
N LYS A 332 -16.75 -0.44 -5.07
CA LYS A 332 -15.85 -1.57 -4.73
C LYS A 332 -14.82 -1.22 -3.65
N GLY A 333 -14.92 -0.04 -3.06
CA GLY A 333 -13.92 0.45 -2.12
C GLY A 333 -12.57 0.76 -2.78
N ILE A 334 -12.59 1.11 -4.07
CA ILE A 334 -11.41 1.48 -4.86
C ILE A 334 -11.42 2.99 -5.07
N VAL A 335 -10.30 3.66 -4.79
CA VAL A 335 -10.17 5.10 -4.99
C VAL A 335 -10.03 5.41 -6.48
N VAL A 336 -10.67 6.50 -6.92
CA VAL A 336 -10.52 7.02 -8.28
C VAL A 336 -9.52 8.17 -8.29
N GLN A 337 -8.62 8.18 -9.26
CA GLN A 337 -7.69 9.27 -9.53
C GLN A 337 -7.83 9.71 -10.99
N CYS A 338 -7.83 11.02 -11.23
CA CYS A 338 -7.88 11.54 -12.59
C CYS A 338 -6.49 11.92 -13.12
N TRP A 339 -6.18 11.46 -14.32
CA TRP A 339 -5.17 12.08 -15.16
C TRP A 339 -5.83 13.03 -16.18
N TYR A 340 -5.14 14.05 -16.63
CA TYR A 340 -5.66 15.17 -17.43
C TYR A 340 -6.85 15.92 -16.80
N PRO A 341 -6.85 16.21 -15.48
CA PRO A 341 -7.96 16.94 -14.86
C PRO A 341 -8.25 18.28 -15.54
N LEU A 342 -7.25 18.90 -16.14
CA LEU A 342 -7.36 20.18 -16.86
C LEU A 342 -7.45 20.00 -18.40
N GLY A 343 -7.96 18.85 -18.87
CA GLY A 343 -8.22 18.57 -20.28
C GLY A 343 -7.03 18.10 -21.10
N GLY A 344 -5.81 18.15 -20.60
CA GLY A 344 -4.63 17.61 -21.29
C GLY A 344 -4.13 18.42 -22.49
N ARG A 345 -3.24 17.82 -23.28
CA ARG A 345 -2.55 18.50 -24.37
C ARG A 345 -3.51 18.96 -25.48
N GLY A 346 -3.48 20.27 -25.75
CA GLY A 346 -4.28 20.90 -26.81
C GLY A 346 -5.68 21.33 -26.37
N TYR A 347 -6.17 20.84 -25.25
CA TYR A 347 -7.54 21.10 -24.75
C TYR A 347 -7.60 21.95 -23.48
N THR A 348 -6.49 22.10 -22.78
CA THR A 348 -6.43 22.87 -21.51
C THR A 348 -6.94 24.31 -21.69
N ALA A 349 -6.57 24.99 -22.76
CA ALA A 349 -6.99 26.38 -22.99
C ALA A 349 -8.51 26.50 -23.21
N GLU A 350 -9.13 25.56 -23.91
CA GLU A 350 -10.57 25.50 -24.11
C GLU A 350 -11.29 25.29 -22.78
N LEU A 351 -10.87 24.28 -22.02
CA LEU A 351 -11.49 23.93 -20.75
C LEU A 351 -11.34 25.05 -19.71
N LEU A 352 -10.16 25.64 -19.58
CA LEU A 352 -9.94 26.76 -18.66
C LEU A 352 -10.64 28.07 -19.10
N GLY A 353 -11.04 28.17 -20.37
CA GLY A 353 -11.80 29.29 -20.93
C GLY A 353 -13.32 29.06 -20.96
N ASP A 354 -13.83 27.94 -20.45
CA ASP A 354 -15.25 27.65 -20.41
C ASP A 354 -16.00 28.72 -19.58
N GLU A 355 -17.07 29.27 -20.16
CA GLU A 355 -17.82 30.39 -19.54
C GLU A 355 -18.42 30.02 -18.19
N THR A 356 -18.90 28.79 -18.03
CA THR A 356 -19.48 28.30 -16.75
C THR A 356 -18.39 28.21 -15.68
N ILE A 357 -17.25 27.60 -16.02
CA ILE A 357 -16.11 27.45 -15.10
C ILE A 357 -15.54 28.82 -14.72
N CYS A 358 -15.37 29.73 -15.69
CA CYS A 358 -14.86 31.08 -15.46
C CYS A 358 -15.81 31.88 -14.53
N ALA A 359 -17.13 31.78 -14.72
CA ALA A 359 -18.10 32.47 -13.86
C ALA A 359 -18.03 31.96 -12.40
N ILE A 360 -17.88 30.66 -12.20
CA ILE A 360 -17.71 30.06 -10.86
C ILE A 360 -16.36 30.52 -10.27
N ALA A 361 -15.30 30.52 -11.03
CA ALA A 361 -13.98 30.98 -10.59
C ALA A 361 -14.00 32.45 -10.13
N GLU A 362 -14.67 33.33 -10.89
CA GLU A 362 -14.84 34.73 -10.51
C GLU A 362 -15.64 34.89 -9.20
N ALA A 363 -16.72 34.12 -9.04
CA ALA A 363 -17.54 34.16 -7.83
C ALA A 363 -16.78 33.77 -6.56
N HIS A 364 -15.87 32.81 -6.67
CA HIS A 364 -15.01 32.33 -5.55
C HIS A 364 -13.67 33.09 -5.43
N GLY A 365 -13.31 33.94 -6.42
CA GLY A 365 -12.01 34.63 -6.44
C GLY A 365 -10.80 33.71 -6.62
N VAL A 366 -11.00 32.61 -7.34
CA VAL A 366 -9.97 31.58 -7.61
C VAL A 366 -9.77 31.41 -9.12
N SER A 367 -8.81 30.60 -9.54
CA SER A 367 -8.60 30.28 -10.96
C SER A 367 -9.56 29.19 -11.46
N ALA A 368 -9.80 29.16 -12.79
CA ALA A 368 -10.57 28.10 -13.42
C ALA A 368 -9.97 26.71 -13.16
N ALA A 369 -8.64 26.61 -13.10
CA ALA A 369 -7.95 25.36 -12.74
C ALA A 369 -8.32 24.90 -11.33
N GLN A 370 -8.33 25.82 -10.35
CA GLN A 370 -8.73 25.49 -8.98
C GLN A 370 -10.17 25.02 -8.88
N VAL A 371 -11.10 25.63 -9.64
CA VAL A 371 -12.50 25.20 -9.71
C VAL A 371 -12.61 23.75 -10.19
N ILE A 372 -11.94 23.40 -11.29
CA ILE A 372 -11.98 22.05 -11.85
C ILE A 372 -11.41 21.04 -10.88
N LEU A 373 -10.23 21.32 -10.31
CA LEU A 373 -9.57 20.41 -9.36
C LEU A 373 -10.40 20.24 -8.08
N ARG A 374 -11.05 21.31 -7.58
CA ARG A 374 -11.95 21.25 -6.43
C ARG A 374 -13.21 20.44 -6.73
N TRP A 375 -13.76 20.57 -7.94
CA TRP A 375 -14.89 19.78 -8.40
C TRP A 375 -14.58 18.26 -8.40
N ASP A 376 -13.43 17.86 -8.91
CA ASP A 376 -12.99 16.45 -8.84
C ASP A 376 -12.86 15.97 -7.40
N LEU A 377 -12.24 16.77 -6.50
CA LEU A 377 -12.09 16.41 -5.09
C LEU A 377 -13.44 16.23 -4.39
N GLN A 378 -14.42 17.06 -4.70
CA GLN A 378 -15.78 16.95 -4.11
C GLN A 378 -16.55 15.72 -4.63
N ARG A 379 -16.14 15.16 -5.77
CA ARG A 379 -16.61 13.87 -6.28
C ARG A 379 -15.86 12.66 -5.68
N GLY A 380 -14.92 12.88 -4.77
CA GLY A 380 -14.06 11.81 -4.23
C GLY A 380 -13.02 11.31 -5.25
N ILE A 381 -12.54 12.20 -6.13
CA ILE A 381 -11.54 11.89 -7.15
C ILE A 381 -10.23 12.59 -6.80
N VAL A 382 -9.15 11.83 -6.69
CA VAL A 382 -7.79 12.32 -6.44
C VAL A 382 -7.25 13.03 -7.67
N VAL A 383 -6.62 14.19 -7.50
CA VAL A 383 -6.14 15.01 -8.62
C VAL A 383 -4.62 15.10 -8.66
N ILE A 384 -4.05 14.95 -9.88
CA ILE A 384 -2.60 15.03 -10.14
C ILE A 384 -2.29 15.93 -11.34
N PRO A 385 -2.63 17.23 -11.28
CA PRO A 385 -2.31 18.15 -12.37
C PRO A 385 -0.80 18.22 -12.61
N GLY A 386 -0.39 18.08 -13.88
CA GLY A 386 1.02 18.20 -14.28
C GLY A 386 1.40 19.67 -14.48
N SER A 387 2.56 20.09 -13.98
CA SER A 387 3.12 21.41 -14.26
C SER A 387 4.63 21.44 -14.06
N GLY A 388 5.33 22.14 -14.98
CA GLY A 388 6.72 22.58 -14.81
C GLY A 388 6.86 24.01 -14.26
N ASN A 389 5.74 24.69 -14.01
CA ASN A 389 5.68 26.04 -13.48
C ASN A 389 5.48 26.03 -11.97
N GLU A 390 6.44 26.61 -11.22
CA GLU A 390 6.39 26.66 -9.76
C GLU A 390 5.11 27.29 -9.22
N GLN A 391 4.66 28.41 -9.81
CA GLN A 391 3.46 29.11 -9.35
C GLN A 391 2.20 28.24 -9.53
N HIS A 392 2.07 27.54 -10.66
CA HIS A 392 0.93 26.65 -10.89
C HIS A 392 0.94 25.46 -9.91
N ILE A 393 2.13 24.92 -9.57
CA ILE A 393 2.22 23.84 -8.58
C ILE A 393 1.71 24.29 -7.23
N ILE A 394 2.09 25.51 -6.80
CA ILE A 394 1.65 26.09 -5.53
C ILE A 394 0.13 26.36 -5.55
N GLU A 395 -0.40 26.97 -6.60
CA GLU A 395 -1.84 27.25 -6.76
C GLU A 395 -2.67 25.95 -6.75
N ASN A 396 -2.18 24.90 -7.41
CA ASN A 396 -2.84 23.59 -7.44
C ASN A 396 -2.88 22.87 -6.07
N LEU A 397 -2.07 23.31 -5.10
CA LEU A 397 -2.12 22.81 -3.71
C LEU A 397 -3.11 23.57 -2.83
N ASP A 398 -3.57 24.76 -3.27
CA ASP A 398 -4.50 25.61 -2.53
C ASP A 398 -5.94 25.43 -3.03
N LEU A 399 -6.52 24.27 -2.75
CA LEU A 399 -7.86 23.87 -3.22
C LEU A 399 -8.89 23.77 -2.09
N LEU A 400 -8.48 23.90 -0.85
CA LEU A 400 -9.37 23.62 0.31
C LEU A 400 -9.86 24.90 1.00
N GLY A 401 -9.48 26.08 0.50
CA GLY A 401 -9.91 27.37 0.99
C GLY A 401 -11.34 27.77 0.59
N PHE A 402 -11.97 27.03 -0.32
CA PHE A 402 -13.33 27.25 -0.80
C PHE A 402 -14.03 25.91 -1.07
N GLU A 403 -15.34 25.95 -1.22
CA GLU A 403 -16.17 24.79 -1.52
C GLU A 403 -17.20 25.17 -2.59
N LEU A 404 -17.36 24.31 -3.60
CA LEU A 404 -18.39 24.47 -4.62
C LEU A 404 -19.76 24.07 -4.05
N THR A 405 -20.76 24.89 -4.31
CA THR A 405 -22.15 24.60 -3.95
C THR A 405 -22.71 23.46 -4.84
N GLU A 406 -23.80 22.85 -4.39
CA GLU A 406 -24.49 21.81 -5.15
C GLU A 406 -24.91 22.32 -6.55
N GLU A 407 -25.41 23.56 -6.64
CA GLU A 407 -25.76 24.19 -7.93
C GLU A 407 -24.56 24.36 -8.86
N GLU A 408 -23.37 24.72 -8.33
CA GLU A 408 -22.13 24.82 -9.12
C GLU A 408 -21.61 23.45 -9.56
N MET A 409 -21.68 22.44 -8.69
CA MET A 409 -21.38 21.05 -9.04
C MET A 409 -22.27 20.55 -10.17
N GLU A 410 -23.58 20.81 -10.13
CA GLU A 410 -24.52 20.46 -11.20
C GLU A 410 -24.23 21.21 -12.51
N LYS A 411 -23.86 22.50 -12.45
CA LYS A 411 -23.49 23.26 -13.64
C LYS A 411 -22.25 22.69 -14.34
N ILE A 412 -21.24 22.26 -13.56
CA ILE A 412 -20.04 21.61 -14.12
C ILE A 412 -20.40 20.20 -14.63
N ALA A 413 -21.26 19.46 -13.90
CA ALA A 413 -21.73 18.17 -14.36
C ALA A 413 -22.47 18.24 -15.71
N ALA A 414 -23.19 19.34 -15.98
CA ALA A 414 -23.87 19.57 -17.26
C ALA A 414 -22.92 19.83 -18.44
N LEU A 415 -21.61 20.02 -18.21
CA LEU A 415 -20.61 20.21 -19.26
C LEU A 415 -20.14 18.91 -19.90
N ASP A 416 -20.56 17.74 -19.40
CA ASP A 416 -20.15 16.45 -19.95
C ASP A 416 -20.52 16.32 -21.42
N ARG A 417 -19.54 16.03 -22.25
CA ARG A 417 -19.69 15.84 -23.70
C ARG A 417 -19.35 14.42 -24.14
N GLY A 418 -18.83 13.59 -23.21
CA GLY A 418 -18.25 12.29 -23.52
C GLY A 418 -17.00 12.40 -24.41
N GLU A 419 -16.31 13.54 -24.36
CA GLU A 419 -15.13 13.85 -25.19
C GLU A 419 -13.85 13.40 -24.48
N LYS A 420 -13.38 12.21 -24.81
CA LYS A 420 -12.07 11.73 -24.42
C LYS A 420 -10.98 12.41 -25.24
N HIS A 421 -9.98 12.98 -24.55
CA HIS A 421 -8.91 13.74 -25.21
C HIS A 421 -7.67 12.91 -25.51
N ASP A 422 -7.56 11.73 -24.95
CA ASP A 422 -6.52 10.76 -25.33
C ASP A 422 -7.09 9.70 -26.27
N TRP A 423 -6.21 9.15 -27.10
CA TRP A 423 -6.54 8.15 -28.12
C TRP A 423 -6.38 6.69 -27.62
N TYR A 424 -6.14 6.47 -26.35
CA TYR A 424 -6.04 5.14 -25.74
C TYR A 424 -7.41 4.52 -25.42
#